data_6be487b3e81159f09686f78b3822d244
#
_entry.id   6be487b3e81159f09686f78b3822d244
#
_cell.length_a   1.000
_cell.length_b   1.000
_cell.length_c   1.000
_cell.angle_alpha   90.00
_cell.angle_beta   90.00
_cell.angle_gamma   90.00
#
_symmetry.space_group_name_H-M   'P 1'
#
loop_
_entity.id
_entity.type
_entity.pdbx_description
1 polymer ?
#
loop_
_entity_poly.entity_id
_entity_poly.type
_entity_poly.pdbx_seq_one_letter_code
_entity_poly.pdbx_strand_id
1 'polypeptide(L)'
;MTKAEIIIKIAEETGLPRKDVSATVEAFMEEIRNTMAVNKENVFLRGFGTFSVKRRAQKTGRNISKNTTMVIAAHDYPSFKPAKSFIEKMK
;
A
#
# COMPACT_ATOMS: atom_id res chain seq x y z
N MET A 1 0.95 -12.26 -9.48
CA MET A 1 1.13 -11.17 -10.46
C MET A 1 2.06 -10.12 -9.88
N THR A 2 3.05 -9.69 -10.66
CA THR A 2 4.03 -8.70 -10.24
C THR A 2 3.71 -7.32 -10.83
N LYS A 3 4.41 -6.29 -10.33
CA LYS A 3 4.31 -4.94 -10.90
C LYS A 3 4.66 -4.96 -12.40
N ALA A 4 5.72 -5.66 -12.78
CA ALA A 4 6.14 -5.75 -14.17
C ALA A 4 5.05 -6.37 -15.06
N GLU A 5 4.40 -7.42 -14.59
CA GLU A 5 3.30 -8.05 -15.31
C GLU A 5 2.09 -7.14 -15.44
N ILE A 6 1.77 -6.37 -14.40
CA ILE A 6 0.68 -5.39 -14.44
C ILE A 6 0.97 -4.31 -15.48
N ILE A 7 2.21 -3.81 -15.52
CA ILE A 7 2.62 -2.79 -16.49
C ILE A 7 2.46 -3.29 -17.93
N ILE A 8 2.90 -4.52 -18.20
CA ILE A 8 2.77 -5.13 -19.52
C ILE A 8 1.30 -5.24 -19.92
N LYS A 9 0.47 -5.71 -19.01
CA LYS A 9 -0.96 -5.89 -19.26
C LYS A 9 -1.67 -4.55 -19.52
N ILE A 10 -1.36 -3.54 -18.74
CA ILE A 10 -1.94 -2.19 -18.94
C ILE A 10 -1.51 -1.63 -20.29
N ALA A 11 -0.23 -1.79 -20.65
CA ALA A 11 0.27 -1.30 -21.93
C ALA A 11 -0.47 -1.97 -23.10
N GLU A 12 -0.72 -3.26 -23.01
CA GLU A 12 -1.48 -3.99 -24.02
C GLU A 12 -2.93 -3.52 -24.11
N GLU A 13 -3.59 -3.31 -22.97
CA GLU A 13 -4.99 -2.90 -22.92
C GLU A 13 -5.21 -1.45 -23.35
N THR A 14 -4.27 -0.56 -23.07
CA THR A 14 -4.40 0.87 -23.37
C THR A 14 -3.75 1.28 -24.67
N GLY A 15 -2.84 0.47 -25.20
CA GLY A 15 -2.05 0.83 -26.37
C GLY A 15 -0.93 1.81 -26.07
N LEU A 16 -0.68 2.12 -24.80
CA LEU A 16 0.40 3.02 -24.40
C LEU A 16 1.74 2.30 -24.39
N PRO A 17 2.85 3.00 -24.66
CA PRO A 17 4.18 2.43 -24.51
C PRO A 17 4.45 1.96 -23.08
N ARG A 18 5.11 0.81 -22.94
CA ARG A 18 5.44 0.28 -21.60
C ARG A 18 6.22 1.28 -20.75
N LYS A 19 7.09 2.05 -21.37
CA LYS A 19 7.88 3.08 -20.69
C LYS A 19 6.98 4.10 -20.01
N ASP A 20 5.96 4.57 -20.69
CA ASP A 20 5.03 5.57 -20.17
C ASP A 20 4.14 4.98 -19.07
N VAL A 21 3.68 3.74 -19.25
CA VAL A 21 2.90 3.02 -18.24
C VAL A 21 3.73 2.82 -16.99
N SER A 22 4.98 2.40 -17.14
CA SER A 22 5.90 2.19 -16.02
C SER A 22 6.11 3.48 -15.23
N ALA A 23 6.37 4.58 -15.91
CA ALA A 23 6.56 5.89 -15.27
C ALA A 23 5.31 6.31 -14.49
N THR A 24 4.13 6.11 -15.06
CA THR A 24 2.86 6.46 -14.43
C THR A 24 2.59 5.60 -13.21
N VAL A 25 2.79 4.30 -13.31
CA VAL A 25 2.57 3.35 -12.20
C VAL A 25 3.52 3.67 -11.05
N GLU A 26 4.79 3.91 -11.35
CA GLU A 26 5.79 4.26 -10.32
C GLU A 26 5.43 5.58 -9.63
N ALA A 27 5.04 6.58 -10.41
CA ALA A 27 4.65 7.88 -9.86
C ALA A 27 3.40 7.76 -8.99
N PHE A 28 2.43 6.96 -9.41
CA PHE A 28 1.19 6.73 -8.65
C PHE A 28 1.49 6.13 -7.28
N MET A 29 2.34 5.09 -7.24
CA MET A 29 2.69 4.45 -5.98
C MET A 29 3.51 5.38 -5.09
N GLU A 30 4.40 6.17 -5.69
CA GLU A 30 5.21 7.12 -4.92
C GLU A 30 4.38 8.24 -4.31
N GLU A 31 3.37 8.75 -5.04
CA GLU A 31 2.45 9.74 -4.49
C GLU A 31 1.66 9.19 -3.30
N ILE A 32 1.19 7.96 -3.37
CA ILE A 32 0.51 7.32 -2.24
C ILE A 32 1.46 7.20 -1.06
N ARG A 33 2.67 6.72 -1.31
CA ARG A 33 3.68 6.51 -0.28
C ARG A 33 4.02 7.81 0.43
N ASN A 34 4.28 8.88 -0.33
CA ASN A 34 4.64 10.18 0.23
C ASN A 34 3.48 10.84 0.98
N THR A 35 2.28 10.77 0.43
CA THR A 35 1.08 11.32 1.08
C THR A 35 0.89 10.69 2.45
N MET A 36 1.05 9.39 2.55
CA MET A 36 0.86 8.69 3.81
C MET A 36 2.04 8.83 4.77
N ALA A 37 3.26 8.69 4.24
CA ALA A 37 4.46 8.66 5.09
C ALA A 37 4.87 10.05 5.57
N VAL A 38 4.78 11.05 4.71
CA VAL A 38 5.22 12.41 5.02
C VAL A 38 4.08 13.26 5.56
N ASN A 39 2.97 13.32 4.83
CA ASN A 39 1.84 14.18 5.20
C ASN A 39 0.87 13.55 6.19
N LYS A 40 1.00 12.24 6.45
CA LYS A 40 0.11 11.49 7.35
C LYS A 40 -1.36 11.59 6.96
N GLU A 41 -1.62 11.63 5.67
CA GLU A 41 -2.98 11.71 5.13
C GLU A 41 -3.41 10.36 4.56
N ASN A 42 -4.70 10.10 4.64
CA ASN A 42 -5.30 8.93 4.00
C ASN A 42 -5.47 9.19 2.51
N VAL A 43 -5.44 8.13 1.71
CA VAL A 43 -5.63 8.21 0.26
C VAL A 43 -6.90 7.46 -0.11
N PHE A 44 -7.87 8.19 -0.69
CA PHE A 44 -9.16 7.63 -1.07
C PHE A 44 -9.18 7.39 -2.59
N LEU A 45 -9.26 6.12 -2.98
CA LEU A 45 -9.35 5.74 -4.39
C LEU A 45 -10.75 5.21 -4.66
N ARG A 46 -11.60 6.09 -5.17
CA ARG A 46 -13.01 5.79 -5.41
C ARG A 46 -13.18 4.53 -6.25
N GLY A 47 -14.00 3.60 -5.75
CA GLY A 47 -14.25 2.33 -6.43
C GLY A 47 -13.17 1.27 -6.24
N PHE A 48 -12.05 1.63 -5.63
CA PHE A 48 -10.96 0.69 -5.38
C PHE A 48 -10.79 0.42 -3.88
N GLY A 49 -10.53 1.46 -3.11
CA GLY A 49 -10.34 1.33 -1.67
C GLY A 49 -9.69 2.55 -1.06
N THR A 50 -9.38 2.45 0.21
CA THR A 50 -8.78 3.55 0.98
C THR A 50 -7.51 3.05 1.65
N PHE A 51 -6.42 3.78 1.44
CA PHE A 51 -5.19 3.60 2.19
C PHE A 51 -5.25 4.51 3.40
N SER A 52 -5.23 3.94 4.60
CA SER A 52 -5.34 4.69 5.84
C SER A 52 -4.05 4.61 6.64
N VAL A 53 -3.68 5.73 7.24
CA VAL A 53 -2.57 5.77 8.18
C VAL A 53 -3.11 5.29 9.52
N LYS A 54 -2.62 4.16 9.97
CA LYS A 54 -2.96 3.58 11.28
C LYS A 54 -1.78 3.71 12.21
N ARG A 55 -2.05 3.82 13.49
CA ARG A 55 -0.99 3.87 14.48
C ARG A 55 -0.98 2.59 15.28
N ARG A 56 0.17 1.97 15.35
CA ARG A 56 0.39 0.80 16.19
C ARG A 56 1.01 1.25 17.49
N ALA A 57 0.33 0.93 18.60
CA ALA A 57 0.81 1.31 19.93
C ALA A 57 2.13 0.58 20.26
N GLN A 58 2.90 1.16 21.16
CA GLN A 58 4.10 0.54 21.70
C GLN A 58 3.76 -0.83 22.29
N LYS A 59 4.56 -1.83 21.95
CA LYS A 59 4.40 -3.18 22.46
C LYS A 59 5.64 -3.63 23.19
N THR A 60 5.44 -4.52 24.17
CA THR A 60 6.52 -5.25 24.81
C THR A 60 6.42 -6.69 24.37
N GLY A 61 7.48 -7.17 23.71
CA GLY A 61 7.58 -8.55 23.26
C GLY A 61 8.67 -9.28 24.04
N ARG A 62 8.66 -10.60 23.99
CA ARG A 62 9.66 -11.43 24.64
C ARG A 62 10.44 -12.20 23.58
N ASN A 63 11.76 -12.12 23.66
CA ASN A 63 12.62 -12.92 22.80
C ASN A 63 12.84 -14.28 23.47
N ILE A 64 12.18 -15.31 22.95
CA ILE A 64 12.20 -16.66 23.53
C ILE A 64 13.60 -17.26 23.54
N SER A 65 14.39 -17.05 22.47
CA SER A 65 15.71 -17.65 22.38
C SER A 65 16.73 -17.03 23.34
N LYS A 66 16.59 -15.74 23.64
CA LYS A 66 17.48 -15.03 24.57
C LYS A 66 16.86 -14.77 25.93
N ASN A 67 15.59 -15.11 26.07
CA ASN A 67 14.82 -14.88 27.29
C ASN A 67 14.87 -13.42 27.76
N THR A 68 14.87 -12.49 26.80
CA THR A 68 14.89 -11.05 27.06
C THR A 68 13.59 -10.40 26.60
N THR A 69 13.27 -9.26 27.22
CA THR A 69 12.10 -8.47 26.84
C THR A 69 12.52 -7.46 25.78
N MET A 70 11.74 -7.39 24.70
CA MET A 70 11.94 -6.41 23.63
C MET A 70 10.81 -5.39 23.68
N VAL A 71 11.15 -4.13 23.44
CA VAL A 71 10.17 -3.04 23.33
C VAL A 71 10.08 -2.63 21.88
N ILE A 72 8.88 -2.75 21.31
CA ILE A 72 8.60 -2.31 19.94
C ILE A 72 7.95 -0.93 20.04
N ALA A 73 8.65 0.08 19.53
CA ALA A 73 8.17 1.47 19.61
C ALA A 73 6.86 1.64 18.81
N ALA A 74 6.05 2.59 19.26
CA ALA A 74 4.86 3.00 18.53
C ALA A 74 5.27 3.52 17.14
N HIS A 75 4.52 3.18 16.11
CA HIS A 75 4.79 3.62 14.74
C HIS A 75 3.52 3.66 13.91
N ASP A 76 3.58 4.45 12.85
CA ASP A 76 2.50 4.49 11.87
C ASP A 76 2.73 3.39 10.83
N TYR A 77 1.64 2.86 10.30
CA TYR A 77 1.73 1.86 9.24
C TYR A 77 0.57 2.04 8.26
N PRO A 78 0.79 1.67 6.99
CA PRO A 78 -0.29 1.76 6.00
C PRO A 78 -1.25 0.58 6.14
N SER A 79 -2.55 0.87 6.04
CA SER A 79 -3.61 -0.13 6.04
C SER A 79 -4.49 0.09 4.83
N PHE A 80 -4.85 -0.98 4.14
CA PHE A 80 -5.73 -0.89 2.98
C PHE A 80 -7.09 -1.49 3.29
N LYS A 81 -8.14 -0.70 3.05
CA LYS A 81 -9.52 -1.18 3.15
C LYS A 81 -10.14 -1.15 1.75
N PRO A 82 -10.49 -2.31 1.18
CA PRO A 82 -11.10 -2.33 -0.14
C PRO A 82 -12.46 -1.66 -0.15
N ALA A 83 -12.81 -1.04 -1.27
CA ALA A 83 -14.13 -0.46 -1.47
C ALA A 83 -15.18 -1.56 -1.60
N LYS A 84 -16.43 -1.23 -1.29
CA LYS A 84 -17.54 -2.18 -1.40
C LYS A 84 -17.63 -2.77 -2.81
N SER A 85 -17.49 -1.94 -3.83
CA SER A 85 -17.52 -2.39 -5.23
C SER A 85 -16.39 -3.35 -5.57
N PHE A 86 -15.22 -3.18 -4.94
CA PHE A 86 -14.10 -4.11 -5.11
C PHE A 86 -14.47 -5.48 -4.53
N ILE A 87 -15.01 -5.49 -3.31
CA ILE A 87 -15.41 -6.72 -2.63
C ILE A 87 -16.50 -7.44 -3.43
N GLU A 88 -17.48 -6.70 -3.94
CA GLU A 88 -18.56 -7.26 -4.76
C GLU A 88 -18.04 -7.94 -6.02
N LYS A 89 -16.99 -7.40 -6.62
CA LYS A 89 -16.40 -7.98 -7.83
C LYS A 89 -15.76 -9.34 -7.56
N MET A 90 -15.43 -9.65 -6.32
CA MET A 90 -14.78 -10.91 -5.94
C MET A 90 -15.78 -12.00 -5.57
N LYS A 91 -17.05 -11.67 -5.46
CA LYS A 91 -18.11 -12.64 -5.14
C LYS A 91 -18.64 -13.36 -6.36
#